data_a2ff5d9d5e97d62bf1cd80b52855bb0d
#
_entry.id   a2ff5d9d5e97d62bf1cd80b52855bb0d
#
_cell.length_a   1.000
_cell.length_b   1.000
_cell.length_c   1.000
_cell.angle_alpha   90.00
_cell.angle_beta   90.00
_cell.angle_gamma   90.00
#
_symmetry.space_group_name_H-M   'P 1'
#
loop_
_entity.id
_entity.type
_entity.pdbx_description
1 polymer ?
#
loop_
_entity_poly.entity_id
_entity_poly.type
_entity_poly.pdbx_seq_one_letter_code
_entity_poly.pdbx_strand_id
1 'polypeptide(L)'
;KSTWNSYRFDLFLTAEITENQKTGVSTMKYPQAKSIPFALVMAACISNDAVAQNYPITLDNCGHELTFEKAPTSSVTIGQAATEAMYLLGLSDKVKGTAVWFTDVLPEYKEINAKIERLADNTPSFEAVVNKRPGLVASQYEWYVGPKGSVGTREQFHDLSVPTYIWPADCVGKDNTVGVDGTREELISTEVIYRGLTELSQIFGVEEAGEKTVADLKARETAAIQRASALDLKNVSALFWFSSAKMDADPYVAGAKGAPGFIMKQL
;
A
#
# COMPACT_ATOMS: atom_id res chain seq x y z
N LYS A 1 8.29 1.55 31.07
CA LYS A 1 8.50 2.50 29.96
C LYS A 1 9.48 1.84 29.01
N SER A 2 8.98 1.06 28.07
CA SER A 2 9.80 0.47 27.02
C SER A 2 9.79 1.43 25.84
N THR A 3 10.90 2.08 25.59
CA THR A 3 11.14 2.85 24.39
C THR A 3 11.45 1.88 23.27
N TRP A 4 10.47 1.64 22.39
CA TRP A 4 10.69 0.95 21.13
C TRP A 4 11.49 1.87 20.21
N ASN A 5 12.75 1.53 20.01
CA ASN A 5 13.58 2.22 19.01
C ASN A 5 13.19 1.65 17.63
N SER A 6 12.57 2.49 16.82
CA SER A 6 12.18 2.17 15.45
C SER A 6 13.41 1.99 14.58
N TYR A 7 13.61 0.77 14.08
CA TYR A 7 14.63 0.54 13.05
C TYR A 7 14.07 0.89 11.66
N ARG A 8 14.70 1.86 11.08
CA ARG A 8 14.47 2.41 9.76
C ARG A 8 15.07 1.47 8.71
N PHE A 9 14.24 0.83 7.90
CA PHE A 9 14.68 0.24 6.65
C PHE A 9 14.75 1.35 5.59
N ASP A 10 15.84 2.10 5.60
CA ASP A 10 16.15 3.01 4.50
C ASP A 10 16.70 2.18 3.34
N LEU A 11 15.84 1.78 2.43
CA LEU A 11 16.29 1.37 1.10
C LEU A 11 16.66 2.64 0.34
N PHE A 12 17.89 3.12 0.53
CA PHE A 12 18.43 4.26 -0.21
C PHE A 12 18.53 3.92 -1.70
N LEU A 13 17.62 4.48 -2.47
CA LEU A 13 17.76 4.69 -3.90
C LEU A 13 17.64 6.19 -4.16
N THR A 14 18.66 6.96 -3.78
CA THR A 14 18.87 8.31 -4.32
C THR A 14 19.40 8.19 -5.74
N ALA A 15 18.52 8.34 -6.72
CA ALA A 15 18.93 8.67 -8.07
C ALA A 15 19.06 10.20 -8.15
N GLU A 16 20.28 10.72 -8.18
CA GLU A 16 20.52 12.11 -8.56
C GLU A 16 20.14 12.31 -10.03
N ILE A 17 19.04 13.01 -10.25
CA ILE A 17 18.70 13.55 -11.58
C ILE A 17 19.41 14.90 -11.69
N THR A 18 20.53 14.93 -12.39
CA THR A 18 21.16 16.18 -12.81
C THR A 18 20.34 16.79 -13.94
N GLU A 19 19.58 17.82 -13.59
CA GLU A 19 18.85 18.66 -14.53
C GLU A 19 19.83 19.62 -15.22
N ASN A 20 20.09 19.40 -16.50
CA ASN A 20 20.84 20.33 -17.33
C ASN A 20 19.95 20.73 -18.52
N GLN A 21 19.09 21.70 -18.31
CA GLN A 21 18.40 22.40 -19.40
C GLN A 21 18.83 23.85 -19.47
N LYS A 22 19.67 24.13 -20.45
CA LYS A 22 19.99 25.50 -20.87
C LYS A 22 18.82 26.08 -21.66
N THR A 23 18.28 27.16 -21.16
CA THR A 23 17.26 28.00 -21.78
C THR A 23 17.78 28.67 -23.04
N GLY A 24 17.26 28.29 -24.20
CA GLY A 24 17.38 29.01 -25.46
C GLY A 24 16.09 29.77 -25.75
N VAL A 25 16.06 31.07 -25.47
CA VAL A 25 14.95 31.94 -25.87
C VAL A 25 15.14 32.30 -27.34
N SER A 26 14.29 31.77 -28.24
CA SER A 26 14.21 32.18 -29.62
C SER A 26 12.94 33.02 -29.81
N THR A 27 13.15 34.30 -30.12
CA THR A 27 12.06 35.22 -30.46
C THR A 27 11.60 34.97 -31.89
N MET A 28 10.40 34.41 -32.05
CA MET A 28 9.71 34.35 -33.36
C MET A 28 8.90 35.61 -33.61
N LYS A 29 9.19 36.27 -34.74
CA LYS A 29 8.40 37.36 -35.30
C LYS A 29 7.16 36.79 -35.97
N TYR A 30 5.98 37.30 -35.59
CA TYR A 30 4.69 36.96 -36.24
C TYR A 30 4.48 37.77 -37.53
N PRO A 31 4.10 37.16 -38.65
CA PRO A 31 3.54 37.87 -39.78
C PRO A 31 2.03 38.09 -39.58
N GLN A 32 1.56 39.24 -40.10
CA GLN A 32 0.20 39.74 -39.96
C GLN A 32 -0.86 38.82 -40.57
N ALA A 33 -2.00 38.70 -39.86
CA ALA A 33 -3.13 37.90 -40.20
C ALA A 33 -3.90 38.45 -41.42
N LYS A 34 -4.16 37.56 -42.41
CA LYS A 34 -5.24 37.72 -43.39
C LYS A 34 -6.47 36.98 -42.87
N SER A 35 -7.59 37.70 -42.84
CA SER A 35 -8.90 37.24 -42.43
C SER A 35 -9.35 35.97 -43.18
N ILE A 36 -9.64 34.89 -42.42
CA ILE A 36 -10.26 33.67 -42.94
C ILE A 36 -11.70 33.60 -42.42
N PRO A 37 -12.68 33.20 -43.25
CA PRO A 37 -14.08 33.25 -42.88
C PRO A 37 -14.43 32.18 -41.85
N PHE A 38 -15.41 32.51 -41.03
CA PHE A 38 -16.01 31.75 -39.96
C PHE A 38 -16.49 30.36 -40.45
N ALA A 39 -15.65 29.33 -40.29
CA ALA A 39 -16.02 27.95 -40.51
C ALA A 39 -16.49 27.36 -39.15
N LEU A 40 -17.69 26.84 -39.21
CA LEU A 40 -18.43 26.17 -38.13
C LEU A 40 -17.54 25.09 -37.46
N VAL A 41 -16.97 25.38 -36.30
CA VAL A 41 -16.29 24.37 -35.48
C VAL A 41 -17.37 23.54 -34.84
N MET A 42 -17.66 22.36 -35.40
CA MET A 42 -18.35 21.29 -34.69
C MET A 42 -17.49 20.93 -33.48
N ALA A 43 -17.96 21.30 -32.30
CA ALA A 43 -17.44 20.78 -31.05
C ALA A 43 -17.70 19.26 -31.05
N ALA A 44 -16.67 18.49 -31.39
CA ALA A 44 -16.66 17.06 -31.09
C ALA A 44 -16.72 16.96 -29.57
N CYS A 45 -17.86 16.59 -29.01
CA CYS A 45 -17.98 16.10 -27.65
C CYS A 45 -17.10 14.88 -27.62
N ILE A 46 -15.89 15.03 -27.06
CA ILE A 46 -15.08 13.90 -26.60
C ILE A 46 -15.85 13.36 -25.41
N SER A 47 -16.69 12.36 -25.68
CA SER A 47 -17.22 11.51 -24.64
C SER A 47 -16.00 10.89 -23.97
N ASN A 48 -15.63 11.35 -22.78
CA ASN A 48 -14.85 10.52 -21.90
C ASN A 48 -15.75 9.31 -21.63
N ASP A 49 -15.54 8.22 -22.38
CA ASP A 49 -16.04 6.93 -21.99
C ASP A 49 -15.36 6.62 -20.64
N ALA A 50 -16.03 7.03 -19.55
CA ALA A 50 -15.75 6.45 -18.25
C ALA A 50 -15.98 4.96 -18.44
N VAL A 51 -14.90 4.18 -18.44
CA VAL A 51 -14.97 2.72 -18.45
C VAL A 51 -15.93 2.38 -17.33
N ALA A 52 -17.11 1.87 -17.69
CA ALA A 52 -18.11 1.50 -16.71
C ALA A 52 -17.49 0.35 -15.90
N GLN A 53 -17.16 0.64 -14.65
CA GLN A 53 -16.61 -0.33 -13.74
C GLN A 53 -17.58 -1.48 -13.57
N ASN A 54 -17.10 -2.72 -13.75
CA ASN A 54 -17.89 -3.93 -13.67
C ASN A 54 -18.18 -4.32 -12.22
N TYR A 55 -19.03 -3.55 -11.54
CA TYR A 55 -19.63 -4.01 -10.31
C TYR A 55 -20.88 -4.87 -10.60
N PRO A 56 -21.21 -5.86 -9.75
CA PRO A 56 -20.53 -6.20 -8.50
C PRO A 56 -19.19 -6.89 -8.74
N ILE A 57 -18.23 -6.67 -7.84
CA ILE A 57 -17.00 -7.43 -7.78
C ILE A 57 -17.01 -8.34 -6.55
N THR A 58 -16.53 -9.57 -6.71
CA THR A 58 -16.38 -10.51 -5.61
C THR A 58 -14.94 -11.02 -5.57
N LEU A 59 -14.33 -11.04 -4.38
CA LEU A 59 -12.99 -11.53 -4.16
C LEU A 59 -12.89 -12.34 -2.87
N ASP A 60 -11.98 -13.30 -2.83
CA ASP A 60 -11.59 -13.99 -1.60
C ASP A 60 -10.54 -13.17 -0.86
N ASN A 61 -10.86 -12.77 0.37
CA ASN A 61 -9.94 -12.05 1.25
C ASN A 61 -9.71 -12.84 2.54
N CYS A 62 -8.58 -13.55 2.59
CA CYS A 62 -8.22 -14.38 3.73
C CYS A 62 -9.26 -15.45 4.07
N GLY A 63 -9.80 -16.17 3.05
CA GLY A 63 -10.81 -17.20 3.20
C GLY A 63 -12.23 -16.67 3.44
N HIS A 64 -12.45 -15.38 3.26
CA HIS A 64 -13.77 -14.75 3.34
C HIS A 64 -14.13 -14.13 1.99
N GLU A 65 -15.28 -14.51 1.45
CA GLU A 65 -15.82 -13.86 0.26
C GLU A 65 -16.32 -12.45 0.57
N LEU A 66 -15.80 -11.48 -0.16
CA LEU A 66 -16.20 -10.07 -0.08
C LEU A 66 -16.82 -9.65 -1.41
N THR A 67 -18.05 -9.16 -1.36
CA THR A 67 -18.75 -8.62 -2.54
C THR A 67 -18.98 -7.13 -2.37
N PHE A 68 -18.64 -6.37 -3.40
CA PHE A 68 -18.85 -4.93 -3.48
C PHE A 68 -19.80 -4.63 -4.64
N GLU A 69 -20.98 -4.11 -4.34
CA GLU A 69 -21.97 -3.70 -5.34
C GLU A 69 -21.59 -2.38 -6.03
N LYS A 70 -20.70 -1.63 -5.42
CA LYS A 70 -20.14 -0.36 -5.91
C LYS A 70 -18.87 0.01 -5.15
N ALA A 71 -18.08 0.94 -5.70
CA ALA A 71 -16.90 1.47 -5.01
C ALA A 71 -17.24 2.08 -3.65
N PRO A 72 -16.48 1.75 -2.60
CA PRO A 72 -16.59 2.46 -1.32
C PRO A 72 -16.27 3.94 -1.51
N THR A 73 -17.06 4.81 -0.88
CA THR A 73 -16.84 6.27 -0.94
C THR A 73 -15.83 6.77 0.08
N SER A 74 -15.51 5.93 1.07
CA SER A 74 -14.58 6.26 2.16
C SER A 74 -13.98 5.00 2.77
N SER A 75 -12.85 5.14 3.44
CA SER A 75 -12.20 4.06 4.19
C SER A 75 -11.62 4.56 5.51
N VAL A 76 -11.42 3.64 6.44
CA VAL A 76 -10.48 3.76 7.55
C VAL A 76 -9.39 2.71 7.33
N THR A 77 -8.13 3.09 7.50
CA THR A 77 -6.99 2.18 7.37
C THR A 77 -6.39 1.89 8.74
N ILE A 78 -6.16 0.60 9.03
CA ILE A 78 -5.54 0.14 10.27
C ILE A 78 -4.24 -0.55 9.90
N GLY A 79 -3.14 0.17 10.04
CA GLY A 79 -1.80 -0.25 9.63
C GLY A 79 -1.20 0.64 8.56
N GLN A 80 0.08 0.94 8.74
CA GLN A 80 0.83 1.83 7.85
C GLN A 80 0.82 1.34 6.40
N ALA A 81 1.07 0.04 6.15
CA ALA A 81 1.11 -0.49 4.78
C ALA A 81 -0.25 -0.38 4.07
N ALA A 82 -1.37 -0.62 4.77
CA ALA A 82 -2.69 -0.43 4.21
C ALA A 82 -2.97 1.04 3.86
N THR A 83 -2.47 1.97 4.69
CA THR A 83 -2.60 3.42 4.46
C THR A 83 -1.79 3.87 3.26
N GLU A 84 -0.51 3.48 3.20
CA GLU A 84 0.38 3.85 2.10
C GLU A 84 -0.04 3.21 0.77
N ALA A 85 -0.65 2.02 0.79
CA ALA A 85 -1.25 1.41 -0.40
C ALA A 85 -2.38 2.29 -0.98
N MET A 86 -3.25 2.85 -0.13
CA MET A 86 -4.29 3.79 -0.58
C MET A 86 -3.67 5.04 -1.20
N TYR A 87 -2.54 5.54 -0.66
CA TYR A 87 -1.85 6.70 -1.22
C TYR A 87 -1.21 6.39 -2.58
N LEU A 88 -0.55 5.24 -2.70
CA LEU A 88 0.04 4.76 -3.96
C LEU A 88 -1.01 4.66 -5.08
N LEU A 89 -2.23 4.28 -4.74
CA LEU A 89 -3.36 4.19 -5.68
C LEU A 89 -4.07 5.53 -5.93
N GLY A 90 -3.59 6.64 -5.34
CA GLY A 90 -4.23 7.96 -5.48
C GLY A 90 -5.54 8.12 -4.71
N LEU A 91 -5.80 7.26 -3.71
CA LEU A 91 -7.06 7.18 -2.96
C LEU A 91 -7.00 7.89 -1.59
N SER A 92 -6.07 8.83 -1.42
CA SER A 92 -5.90 9.54 -0.15
C SER A 92 -7.15 10.32 0.29
N ASP A 93 -7.95 10.83 -0.66
CA ASP A 93 -9.23 11.52 -0.41
C ASP A 93 -10.31 10.60 0.17
N LYS A 94 -10.18 9.29 -0.05
CA LYS A 94 -11.06 8.26 0.50
C LYS A 94 -10.71 7.90 1.95
N VAL A 95 -9.49 8.16 2.42
CA VAL A 95 -9.05 7.81 3.78
C VAL A 95 -9.57 8.84 4.78
N LYS A 96 -10.51 8.45 5.64
CA LYS A 96 -11.14 9.30 6.68
C LYS A 96 -10.47 9.20 8.04
N GLY A 97 -9.58 8.26 8.21
CA GLY A 97 -8.79 8.05 9.41
C GLY A 97 -7.80 6.92 9.23
N THR A 98 -6.70 7.00 9.95
CA THR A 98 -5.64 6.00 9.94
C THR A 98 -5.17 5.68 11.36
N ALA A 99 -4.66 4.49 11.57
CA ALA A 99 -4.07 4.07 12.83
C ALA A 99 -2.93 3.07 12.61
N VAL A 100 -2.17 2.77 13.66
CA VAL A 100 -1.06 1.79 13.67
C VAL A 100 0.07 2.22 12.75
N TRP A 101 0.94 3.05 13.30
CA TRP A 101 2.13 3.56 12.64
C TRP A 101 3.39 3.13 13.38
N PHE A 102 4.35 2.56 12.65
CA PHE A 102 5.62 2.09 13.21
C PHE A 102 6.79 2.99 12.84
N THR A 103 6.70 3.67 11.69
CA THR A 103 7.75 4.55 11.16
C THR A 103 7.12 5.82 10.57
N ASP A 104 7.94 6.75 10.13
CA ASP A 104 7.48 7.87 9.33
C ASP A 104 6.83 7.37 8.03
N VAL A 105 5.82 8.10 7.56
CA VAL A 105 5.22 7.86 6.24
C VAL A 105 6.26 8.08 5.13
N LEU A 106 6.08 7.42 4.00
CA LEU A 106 6.89 7.66 2.81
C LEU A 106 6.98 9.17 2.51
N PRO A 107 8.19 9.70 2.24
CA PRO A 107 8.43 11.15 2.14
C PRO A 107 7.48 11.89 1.22
N GLU A 108 7.14 11.29 0.07
CA GLU A 108 6.24 11.83 -0.94
C GLU A 108 4.79 12.00 -0.45
N TYR A 109 4.39 11.29 0.61
CA TYR A 109 3.04 11.36 1.18
C TYR A 109 2.95 12.14 2.49
N LYS A 110 4.04 12.76 2.94
CA LYS A 110 4.10 13.47 4.23
C LYS A 110 3.01 14.55 4.37
N GLU A 111 2.84 15.37 3.32
CA GLU A 111 1.84 16.44 3.34
C GLU A 111 0.40 15.92 3.26
N ILE A 112 0.19 14.82 2.55
CA ILE A 112 -1.11 14.15 2.45
C ILE A 112 -1.46 13.54 3.79
N ASN A 113 -0.54 12.77 4.36
CA ASN A 113 -0.72 12.08 5.63
C ASN A 113 -0.97 13.05 6.80
N ALA A 114 -0.34 14.22 6.79
CA ALA A 114 -0.55 15.24 7.82
C ALA A 114 -1.98 15.82 7.86
N LYS A 115 -2.77 15.67 6.78
CA LYS A 115 -4.16 16.13 6.69
C LYS A 115 -5.17 15.06 7.09
N ILE A 116 -4.74 13.81 7.23
CA ILE A 116 -5.60 12.68 7.58
C ILE A 116 -5.55 12.46 9.08
N GLU A 117 -6.71 12.33 9.70
CA GLU A 117 -6.79 12.12 11.13
C GLU A 117 -6.15 10.80 11.53
N ARG A 118 -5.22 10.85 12.47
CA ARG A 118 -4.67 9.67 13.11
C ARG A 118 -5.53 9.32 14.33
N LEU A 119 -6.28 8.23 14.21
CA LEU A 119 -7.20 7.76 15.25
C LEU A 119 -6.46 7.24 16.48
N ALA A 120 -5.31 6.61 16.24
CA ALA A 120 -4.39 6.14 17.28
C ALA A 120 -3.00 5.86 16.68
N ASP A 121 -1.94 5.99 17.47
CA ASP A 121 -0.61 5.53 17.07
C ASP A 121 -0.52 4.00 17.05
N ASN A 122 -1.27 3.35 17.94
CA ASN A 122 -1.41 1.90 18.04
C ASN A 122 -2.85 1.48 17.70
N THR A 123 -3.38 0.49 18.42
CA THR A 123 -4.73 -0.05 18.23
C THR A 123 -5.79 1.01 18.50
N PRO A 124 -6.61 1.40 17.51
CA PRO A 124 -7.74 2.30 17.72
C PRO A 124 -8.88 1.57 18.45
N SER A 125 -9.82 2.31 19.05
CA SER A 125 -11.04 1.71 19.52
C SER A 125 -12.03 1.45 18.38
N PHE A 126 -12.93 0.48 18.55
CA PHE A 126 -14.00 0.18 17.59
C PHE A 126 -14.83 1.44 17.29
N GLU A 127 -15.20 2.18 18.33
CA GLU A 127 -15.99 3.40 18.21
C GLU A 127 -15.27 4.49 17.40
N ALA A 128 -13.94 4.65 17.60
CA ALA A 128 -13.15 5.62 16.83
C ALA A 128 -13.20 5.30 15.33
N VAL A 129 -13.17 4.02 14.98
CA VAL A 129 -13.24 3.56 13.59
C VAL A 129 -14.65 3.76 13.01
N VAL A 130 -15.69 3.26 13.67
CA VAL A 130 -17.06 3.30 13.14
C VAL A 130 -17.65 4.71 13.12
N ASN A 131 -17.23 5.61 14.01
CA ASN A 131 -17.63 7.02 13.99
C ASN A 131 -17.19 7.75 12.69
N LYS A 132 -16.21 7.24 11.96
CA LYS A 132 -15.82 7.75 10.64
C LYS A 132 -16.79 7.32 9.54
N ARG A 133 -17.74 6.41 9.84
CA ARG A 133 -18.69 5.84 8.88
C ARG A 133 -18.00 5.37 7.61
N PRO A 134 -16.97 4.51 7.72
CA PRO A 134 -16.22 4.05 6.57
C PRO A 134 -17.08 3.14 5.70
N GLY A 135 -16.90 3.24 4.38
CA GLY A 135 -17.42 2.28 3.42
C GLY A 135 -16.54 1.03 3.32
N LEU A 136 -15.34 1.07 3.90
CA LEU A 136 -14.40 -0.03 4.00
C LEU A 136 -13.46 0.18 5.19
N VAL A 137 -13.18 -0.86 5.95
CA VAL A 137 -12.02 -0.91 6.87
C VAL A 137 -10.94 -1.77 6.22
N ALA A 138 -9.81 -1.16 5.83
CA ALA A 138 -8.66 -1.86 5.30
C ALA A 138 -7.62 -2.05 6.40
N SER A 139 -7.34 -3.30 6.76
CA SER A 139 -6.40 -3.65 7.83
C SER A 139 -5.13 -4.29 7.29
N GLN A 140 -3.98 -3.88 7.83
CA GLN A 140 -2.70 -4.51 7.53
C GLN A 140 -2.60 -5.91 8.14
N TYR A 141 -3.22 -6.12 9.32
CA TYR A 141 -3.12 -7.35 10.08
C TYR A 141 -4.50 -7.90 10.45
N GLU A 142 -4.64 -9.21 10.36
CA GLU A 142 -5.83 -9.94 10.80
C GLU A 142 -6.10 -9.75 12.30
N TRP A 143 -5.05 -9.54 13.09
CA TRP A 143 -5.13 -9.25 14.51
C TRP A 143 -6.16 -8.18 14.88
N TYR A 144 -6.34 -7.18 14.02
CA TYR A 144 -7.22 -6.04 14.31
C TYR A 144 -8.69 -6.30 14.00
N VAL A 145 -8.96 -7.03 12.91
CA VAL A 145 -10.34 -7.18 12.38
C VAL A 145 -10.73 -8.65 12.13
N GLY A 146 -9.84 -9.59 12.42
CA GLY A 146 -10.10 -11.02 12.31
C GLY A 146 -10.79 -11.61 13.53
N PRO A 147 -10.70 -12.93 13.76
CA PRO A 147 -11.38 -13.60 14.87
C PRO A 147 -11.01 -13.09 16.26
N LYS A 148 -9.77 -12.63 16.45
CA LYS A 148 -9.30 -12.02 17.72
C LYS A 148 -9.84 -10.60 17.91
N GLY A 149 -10.06 -9.86 16.82
CA GLY A 149 -10.76 -8.59 16.77
C GLY A 149 -10.30 -7.57 17.80
N SER A 150 -8.98 -7.28 17.89
CA SER A 150 -8.49 -6.32 18.89
C SER A 150 -9.05 -4.91 18.72
N VAL A 151 -9.58 -4.58 17.53
CA VAL A 151 -10.40 -3.41 17.25
C VAL A 151 -11.87 -3.81 17.19
N GLY A 152 -12.19 -4.84 16.42
CA GLY A 152 -13.51 -5.45 16.28
C GLY A 152 -13.43 -6.62 15.31
N THR A 153 -14.36 -7.58 15.39
CA THR A 153 -14.37 -8.72 14.46
C THR A 153 -15.00 -8.33 13.12
N ARG A 154 -14.75 -9.14 12.07
CA ARG A 154 -15.42 -8.96 10.77
C ARG A 154 -16.94 -8.90 10.91
N GLU A 155 -17.53 -9.76 11.75
CA GLU A 155 -18.95 -9.83 12.00
C GLU A 155 -19.46 -8.54 12.61
N GLN A 156 -18.77 -7.98 13.62
CA GLN A 156 -19.15 -6.71 14.24
C GLN A 156 -19.16 -5.54 13.25
N PHE A 157 -18.19 -5.49 12.34
CA PHE A 157 -18.17 -4.50 11.26
C PHE A 157 -19.27 -4.77 10.22
N HIS A 158 -19.45 -6.04 9.84
CA HIS A 158 -20.48 -6.45 8.87
C HIS A 158 -21.90 -6.14 9.35
N ASP A 159 -22.20 -6.34 10.63
CA ASP A 159 -23.49 -5.97 11.25
C ASP A 159 -23.80 -4.47 11.09
N LEU A 160 -22.76 -3.65 10.94
CA LEU A 160 -22.88 -2.23 10.62
C LEU A 160 -22.83 -1.94 9.12
N SER A 161 -22.87 -2.97 8.27
CA SER A 161 -22.69 -2.87 6.82
C SER A 161 -21.35 -2.25 6.40
N VAL A 162 -20.31 -2.50 7.18
CA VAL A 162 -18.92 -2.06 6.90
C VAL A 162 -18.08 -3.29 6.54
N PRO A 163 -17.73 -3.51 5.26
CA PRO A 163 -16.84 -4.59 4.88
C PRO A 163 -15.44 -4.34 5.45
N THR A 164 -14.73 -5.45 5.74
CA THR A 164 -13.35 -5.42 6.19
C THR A 164 -12.46 -6.13 5.20
N TYR A 165 -11.35 -5.50 4.82
CA TYR A 165 -10.33 -6.06 3.94
C TYR A 165 -9.03 -6.22 4.71
N ILE A 166 -8.44 -7.42 4.72
CA ILE A 166 -7.15 -7.71 5.32
C ILE A 166 -6.10 -7.76 4.21
N TRP A 167 -4.95 -7.13 4.46
CA TRP A 167 -3.84 -7.13 3.52
C TRP A 167 -3.34 -8.57 3.26
N PRO A 168 -3.25 -9.04 2.01
CA PRO A 168 -2.95 -10.43 1.69
C PRO A 168 -1.65 -10.96 2.29
N ALA A 169 -0.64 -10.09 2.49
CA ALA A 169 0.61 -10.48 3.11
C ALA A 169 0.46 -10.99 4.55
N ASP A 170 -0.67 -10.75 5.20
CA ASP A 170 -0.91 -11.22 6.56
C ASP A 170 -1.69 -12.54 6.65
N CYS A 171 -2.22 -13.05 5.56
CA CYS A 171 -2.96 -14.32 5.55
C CYS A 171 -2.46 -15.33 4.51
N VAL A 172 -1.91 -14.88 3.37
CA VAL A 172 -1.43 -15.81 2.34
C VAL A 172 -0.13 -16.47 2.82
N GLY A 173 -0.14 -17.81 2.88
CA GLY A 173 0.99 -18.61 3.36
C GLY A 173 1.37 -18.34 4.83
N LYS A 174 0.39 -17.95 5.65
CA LYS A 174 0.57 -17.63 7.07
C LYS A 174 -0.60 -18.17 7.90
N ASP A 175 -0.29 -18.89 8.97
CA ASP A 175 -1.26 -19.31 9.98
C ASP A 175 -1.27 -18.33 11.15
N ASN A 176 -2.33 -17.54 11.26
CA ASN A 176 -2.52 -16.56 12.33
C ASN A 176 -3.09 -17.16 13.62
N THR A 177 -3.36 -18.47 13.65
CA THR A 177 -3.83 -19.17 14.86
C THR A 177 -2.69 -19.63 15.75
N VAL A 178 -1.47 -19.71 15.22
CA VAL A 178 -0.27 -20.22 15.90
C VAL A 178 0.63 -19.08 16.35
N GLY A 179 0.95 -19.06 17.64
CA GLY A 179 1.82 -18.03 18.23
C GLY A 179 1.11 -16.68 18.44
N VAL A 180 1.90 -15.66 18.79
CA VAL A 180 1.39 -14.30 19.05
C VAL A 180 1.17 -13.55 17.72
N ASP A 181 2.13 -13.66 16.80
CA ASP A 181 2.17 -12.92 15.55
C ASP A 181 1.82 -13.79 14.32
N GLY A 182 1.33 -15.01 14.56
CA GLY A 182 1.14 -16.01 13.52
C GLY A 182 2.46 -16.66 13.09
N THR A 183 2.36 -17.70 12.28
CA THR A 183 3.52 -18.42 11.73
C THR A 183 3.43 -18.50 10.23
N ARG A 184 4.49 -18.10 9.52
CA ARG A 184 4.54 -18.28 8.07
C ARG A 184 4.83 -19.73 7.72
N GLU A 185 3.97 -20.29 6.93
CA GLU A 185 4.10 -21.64 6.38
C GLU A 185 4.89 -21.67 5.09
N GLU A 186 4.79 -20.58 4.30
CA GLU A 186 5.46 -20.40 3.03
C GLU A 186 6.38 -19.16 3.04
N LEU A 187 7.39 -19.17 2.17
CA LEU A 187 8.23 -18.00 1.94
C LEU A 187 7.37 -16.88 1.34
N ILE A 188 7.35 -15.74 2.00
CA ILE A 188 6.66 -14.55 1.44
C ILE A 188 7.29 -14.16 0.10
N SER A 189 6.49 -13.61 -0.79
CA SER A 189 6.94 -12.96 -2.01
C SER A 189 6.28 -11.59 -2.16
N THR A 190 6.84 -10.75 -3.01
CA THR A 190 6.25 -9.44 -3.36
C THR A 190 4.91 -9.58 -4.10
N GLU A 191 4.60 -10.75 -4.67
CA GLU A 191 3.31 -11.01 -5.33
C GLU A 191 2.11 -10.81 -4.40
N VAL A 192 2.24 -11.08 -3.09
CA VAL A 192 1.15 -10.83 -2.14
C VAL A 192 0.92 -9.32 -1.92
N ILE A 193 1.95 -8.50 -2.10
CA ILE A 193 1.85 -7.03 -2.06
C ILE A 193 1.16 -6.54 -3.33
N TYR A 194 1.58 -7.05 -4.49
CA TYR A 194 0.98 -6.73 -5.79
C TYR A 194 -0.49 -7.14 -5.85
N ARG A 195 -0.81 -8.33 -5.32
CA ARG A 195 -2.19 -8.78 -5.14
C ARG A 195 -3.01 -7.77 -4.33
N GLY A 196 -2.50 -7.32 -3.18
CA GLY A 196 -3.20 -6.34 -2.34
C GLY A 196 -3.47 -5.01 -3.04
N LEU A 197 -2.50 -4.50 -3.81
CA LEU A 197 -2.68 -3.28 -4.61
C LEU A 197 -3.72 -3.49 -5.72
N THR A 198 -3.68 -4.63 -6.42
CA THR A 198 -4.64 -4.98 -7.46
C THR A 198 -6.05 -5.09 -6.88
N GLU A 199 -6.24 -5.84 -5.78
CA GLU A 199 -7.54 -6.00 -5.14
C GLU A 199 -8.11 -4.67 -4.65
N LEU A 200 -7.31 -3.81 -3.99
CA LEU A 200 -7.76 -2.49 -3.57
C LEU A 200 -8.11 -1.59 -4.76
N SER A 201 -7.34 -1.65 -5.85
CA SER A 201 -7.66 -0.88 -7.05
C SER A 201 -8.98 -1.30 -7.68
N GLN A 202 -9.29 -2.60 -7.69
CA GLN A 202 -10.58 -3.14 -8.13
C GLN A 202 -11.71 -2.69 -7.20
N ILE A 203 -11.53 -2.82 -5.86
CA ILE A 203 -12.53 -2.41 -4.86
C ILE A 203 -12.93 -0.95 -5.03
N PHE A 204 -11.97 -0.07 -5.31
CA PHE A 204 -12.20 1.37 -5.41
C PHE A 204 -12.39 1.87 -6.84
N GLY A 205 -12.23 1.00 -7.82
CA GLY A 205 -12.42 1.32 -9.19
C GLY A 205 -11.38 2.23 -9.80
N VAL A 206 -10.14 1.91 -9.56
CA VAL A 206 -8.97 2.64 -10.05
C VAL A 206 -7.96 1.66 -10.64
N GLU A 207 -8.44 0.67 -11.39
CA GLU A 207 -7.64 -0.44 -11.90
C GLU A 207 -6.44 0.04 -12.71
N GLU A 208 -6.59 1.06 -13.53
CA GLU A 208 -5.49 1.65 -14.30
C GLU A 208 -4.35 2.14 -13.38
N ALA A 209 -4.71 2.82 -12.28
CA ALA A 209 -3.73 3.25 -11.28
C ALA A 209 -3.08 2.05 -10.57
N GLY A 210 -3.85 0.99 -10.30
CA GLY A 210 -3.38 -0.27 -9.75
C GLY A 210 -2.36 -0.95 -10.67
N GLU A 211 -2.71 -1.15 -11.93
CA GLU A 211 -1.84 -1.77 -12.94
C GLU A 211 -0.53 -1.00 -13.12
N LYS A 212 -0.62 0.34 -13.23
CA LYS A 212 0.57 1.19 -13.33
C LYS A 212 1.45 1.05 -12.07
N THR A 213 0.88 1.13 -10.89
CA THR A 213 1.62 1.03 -9.63
C THR A 213 2.31 -0.32 -9.50
N VAL A 214 1.62 -1.41 -9.79
CA VAL A 214 2.20 -2.77 -9.76
C VAL A 214 3.30 -2.92 -10.80
N ALA A 215 3.12 -2.41 -12.03
CA ALA A 215 4.15 -2.45 -13.06
C ALA A 215 5.42 -1.68 -12.65
N ASP A 216 5.25 -0.48 -12.08
CA ASP A 216 6.37 0.34 -11.60
C ASP A 216 7.14 -0.37 -10.46
N LEU A 217 6.43 -1.00 -9.53
CA LEU A 217 7.06 -1.74 -8.43
C LEU A 217 7.80 -2.99 -8.92
N LYS A 218 7.19 -3.77 -9.84
CA LYS A 218 7.85 -4.94 -10.46
C LYS A 218 9.11 -4.54 -11.24
N ALA A 219 9.08 -3.43 -11.95
CA ALA A 219 10.25 -2.92 -12.66
C ALA A 219 11.39 -2.54 -11.70
N ARG A 220 11.05 -1.88 -10.58
CA ARG A 220 12.03 -1.53 -9.53
C ARG A 220 12.61 -2.75 -8.84
N GLU A 221 11.80 -3.75 -8.52
CA GLU A 221 12.25 -5.02 -7.96
C GLU A 221 13.19 -5.74 -8.90
N THR A 222 12.80 -5.90 -10.18
CA THR A 222 13.62 -6.52 -11.21
C THR A 222 14.98 -5.82 -11.33
N ALA A 223 14.99 -4.50 -11.39
CA ALA A 223 16.23 -3.73 -11.47
C ALA A 223 17.10 -3.88 -10.19
N ALA A 224 16.50 -4.02 -9.02
CA ALA A 224 17.22 -4.26 -7.78
C ALA A 224 17.87 -5.65 -7.78
N ILE A 225 17.15 -6.69 -8.18
CA ILE A 225 17.65 -8.07 -8.30
C ILE A 225 18.79 -8.13 -9.33
N GLN A 226 18.64 -7.49 -10.49
CA GLN A 226 19.70 -7.43 -11.51
C GLN A 226 21.00 -6.78 -10.99
N ARG A 227 20.86 -5.69 -10.20
CA ARG A 227 22.05 -5.07 -9.58
C ARG A 227 22.70 -5.98 -8.55
N ALA A 228 21.90 -6.67 -7.75
CA ALA A 228 22.39 -7.61 -6.75
C ALA A 228 23.09 -8.82 -7.41
N SER A 229 22.53 -9.36 -8.49
CA SER A 229 23.11 -10.49 -9.24
C SER A 229 24.49 -10.18 -9.84
N ALA A 230 24.83 -8.90 -10.02
CA ALA A 230 26.16 -8.50 -10.49
C ALA A 230 27.22 -8.50 -9.37
N LEU A 231 26.84 -8.72 -8.13
CA LEU A 231 27.73 -8.79 -6.97
C LEU A 231 28.15 -10.25 -6.73
N ASP A 232 29.41 -10.46 -6.34
CA ASP A 232 29.86 -11.78 -5.89
C ASP A 232 29.52 -11.98 -4.39
N LEU A 233 28.34 -12.53 -4.14
CA LEU A 233 27.80 -12.74 -2.80
C LEU A 233 27.91 -14.20 -2.31
N LYS A 234 28.64 -15.07 -3.02
CA LYS A 234 28.71 -16.51 -2.73
C LYS A 234 29.18 -16.85 -1.31
N ASN A 235 29.99 -16.00 -0.71
CA ASN A 235 30.54 -16.19 0.64
C ASN A 235 30.02 -15.15 1.64
N VAL A 236 28.95 -14.45 1.30
CA VAL A 236 28.32 -13.47 2.19
C VAL A 236 27.20 -14.14 2.97
N SER A 237 27.21 -13.93 4.28
CA SER A 237 26.10 -14.30 5.16
C SER A 237 25.53 -13.06 5.83
N ALA A 238 24.24 -13.05 6.08
CA ALA A 238 23.57 -11.98 6.79
C ALA A 238 22.66 -12.53 7.89
N LEU A 239 22.59 -11.79 8.99
CA LEU A 239 21.67 -12.04 10.09
C LEU A 239 20.81 -10.78 10.27
N PHE A 240 19.49 -10.94 10.22
CA PHE A 240 18.56 -9.86 10.51
C PHE A 240 18.12 -9.97 11.97
N TRP A 241 18.73 -9.18 12.81
CA TRP A 241 18.45 -9.12 14.23
C TRP A 241 17.40 -8.03 14.52
N PHE A 242 16.29 -8.42 15.11
CA PHE A 242 15.21 -7.48 15.45
C PHE A 242 15.41 -6.85 16.83
N SER A 243 15.66 -7.68 17.86
CA SER A 243 15.83 -7.20 19.22
C SER A 243 16.42 -8.28 20.14
N SER A 244 16.85 -7.85 21.32
CA SER A 244 17.10 -8.73 22.48
C SER A 244 16.49 -8.11 23.71
N ALA A 245 15.92 -8.89 24.59
CA ALA A 245 15.34 -8.40 25.84
C ALA A 245 16.41 -7.77 26.73
N LYS A 246 17.64 -8.33 26.71
CA LYS A 246 18.87 -7.88 27.39
C LYS A 246 20.08 -8.48 26.68
N MET A 247 21.28 -8.03 27.06
CA MET A 247 22.53 -8.40 26.37
C MET A 247 22.87 -9.91 26.43
N ASP A 248 22.42 -10.59 27.47
CA ASP A 248 22.65 -12.03 27.71
C ASP A 248 21.44 -12.92 27.39
N ALA A 249 20.38 -12.34 26.76
CA ALA A 249 19.22 -13.10 26.33
C ALA A 249 19.34 -13.51 24.85
N ASP A 250 18.67 -14.60 24.52
CA ASP A 250 18.56 -15.04 23.13
C ASP A 250 17.99 -13.93 22.25
N PRO A 251 18.59 -13.67 21.09
CA PRO A 251 18.11 -12.62 20.19
C PRO A 251 16.85 -13.04 19.43
N TYR A 252 15.96 -12.11 19.19
CA TYR A 252 14.91 -12.26 18.20
C TYR A 252 15.48 -11.96 16.81
N VAL A 253 15.55 -12.97 15.97
CA VAL A 253 16.07 -12.89 14.61
C VAL A 253 15.00 -13.25 13.59
N ALA A 254 15.18 -12.77 12.37
CA ALA A 254 14.25 -13.10 11.29
C ALA A 254 14.30 -14.58 10.92
N GLY A 255 13.13 -15.19 10.79
CA GLY A 255 13.00 -16.52 10.21
C GLY A 255 13.18 -16.52 8.69
N ALA A 256 13.48 -17.70 8.14
CA ALA A 256 13.75 -17.87 6.70
C ALA A 256 12.54 -17.63 5.78
N LYS A 257 11.31 -17.60 6.29
CA LYS A 257 10.09 -17.49 5.51
C LYS A 257 9.50 -16.05 5.44
N GLY A 258 10.02 -15.13 6.25
CA GLY A 258 9.63 -13.72 6.26
C GLY A 258 10.33 -12.89 5.17
N ALA A 259 10.08 -11.58 5.15
CA ALA A 259 10.67 -10.65 4.19
C ALA A 259 12.22 -10.70 4.14
N PRO A 260 12.95 -10.79 5.28
CA PRO A 260 14.40 -10.99 5.25
C PRO A 260 14.81 -12.27 4.53
N GLY A 261 14.11 -13.38 4.75
CA GLY A 261 14.37 -14.64 4.04
C GLY A 261 14.11 -14.54 2.53
N PHE A 262 13.07 -13.82 2.13
CA PHE A 262 12.83 -13.51 0.71
C PHE A 262 13.97 -12.71 0.10
N ILE A 263 14.42 -11.64 0.76
CA ILE A 263 15.55 -10.81 0.30
C ILE A 263 16.81 -11.66 0.14
N MET A 264 17.15 -12.47 1.15
CA MET A 264 18.33 -13.35 1.11
C MET A 264 18.27 -14.38 -0.03
N LYS A 265 17.07 -14.78 -0.43
CA LYS A 265 16.90 -15.73 -1.56
C LYS A 265 17.08 -15.03 -2.92
N GLN A 266 16.83 -13.72 -3.01
CA GLN A 266 16.99 -12.95 -4.23
C GLN A 266 18.45 -12.51 -4.47
N LEU A 267 19.27 -12.47 -3.42
CA LEU A 267 20.69 -12.15 -3.46
C LEU A 267 21.55 -13.38 -3.75
#